data_c6258f86119bc8fed987502fb7146798
#
_entry.id   c6258f86119bc8fed987502fb7146798
#
_cell.length_a   1.000
_cell.length_b   1.000
_cell.length_c   1.000
_cell.angle_alpha   90.00
_cell.angle_beta   90.00
_cell.angle_gamma   90.00
#
_symmetry.space_group_name_H-M   'P 1'
#
loop_
_entity.id
_entity.type
_entity.pdbx_description
1 polymer ?
#
loop_
_entity_poly.entity_id
_entity_poly.type
_entity_poly.pdbx_seq_one_letter_code
_entity_poly.pdbx_strand_id
1 'polypeptide(L)'
;MLEAERAGAKVMVLFMESFERNSNEWKTMREVQAREAQNCALLGKLLEKAGVPYSHGTSEFYDRALDVHDKLDRLRYLIQGLKWAVRKFDAALSNLDSESRPIFERMRESHVRSIAALEGLISSARK
;
A
#
# COMPACT_ATOMS: atom_id res chain seq x y z
N MET A 1 -8.09 2.89 8.02
CA MET A 1 -6.82 3.14 7.33
C MET A 1 -5.72 2.15 7.68
N LEU A 2 -5.47 1.89 8.95
CA LEU A 2 -4.40 0.95 9.35
C LEU A 2 -4.63 -0.46 8.83
N GLU A 3 -5.87 -0.95 8.88
CA GLU A 3 -6.21 -2.27 8.33
C GLU A 3 -5.91 -2.32 6.83
N ALA A 4 -6.21 -1.26 6.09
CA ALA A 4 -5.94 -1.18 4.66
C ALA A 4 -4.43 -1.19 4.38
N GLU A 5 -3.64 -0.47 5.16
CA GLU A 5 -2.18 -0.46 5.02
C GLU A 5 -1.58 -1.84 5.30
N ARG A 6 -2.07 -2.52 6.34
CA ARG A 6 -1.65 -3.89 6.65
C ARG A 6 -2.03 -4.85 5.55
N ALA A 7 -3.25 -4.74 5.04
CA ALA A 7 -3.72 -5.57 3.95
C ALA A 7 -2.84 -5.37 2.71
N GLY A 8 -2.51 -4.13 2.39
CA GLY A 8 -1.63 -3.79 1.28
C GLY A 8 -0.26 -4.44 1.41
N ALA A 9 0.36 -4.34 2.58
CA ALA A 9 1.66 -4.95 2.84
C ALA A 9 1.62 -6.48 2.67
N LYS A 10 0.59 -7.13 3.17
CA LYS A 10 0.43 -8.58 3.03
C LYS A 10 0.17 -9.00 1.59
N VAL A 11 -0.66 -8.26 0.87
CA VAL A 11 -0.94 -8.53 -0.54
C VAL A 11 0.32 -8.40 -1.37
N MET A 12 1.17 -7.42 -1.07
CA MET A 12 2.46 -7.26 -1.74
C MET A 12 3.34 -8.50 -1.60
N VAL A 13 3.44 -9.05 -0.38
CA VAL A 13 4.21 -10.28 -0.15
C VAL A 13 3.63 -11.44 -0.94
N LEU A 14 2.31 -11.60 -0.92
CA LEU A 14 1.62 -12.64 -1.67
C LEU A 14 1.89 -12.52 -3.17
N PHE A 15 1.76 -11.32 -3.71
CA PHE A 15 1.86 -11.10 -5.16
C PHE A 15 3.31 -11.12 -5.67
N MET A 16 4.30 -10.91 -4.79
CA MET A 16 5.71 -11.08 -5.16
C MET A 16 6.01 -12.47 -5.70
N GLU A 17 5.27 -13.47 -5.25
CA GLU A 17 5.41 -14.85 -5.72
C GLU A 17 5.13 -15.00 -7.21
N SER A 18 4.43 -14.04 -7.81
CA SER A 18 4.13 -14.04 -9.24
C SER A 18 5.36 -13.76 -10.12
N PHE A 19 6.43 -13.25 -9.52
CA PHE A 19 7.62 -12.82 -10.26
C PHE A 19 8.83 -13.62 -9.83
N GLU A 20 9.74 -13.82 -10.79
CA GLU A 20 10.99 -14.51 -10.52
C GLU A 20 11.82 -13.71 -9.53
N ARG A 21 12.34 -14.40 -8.51
CA ARG A 21 13.14 -13.77 -7.46
C ARG A 21 14.36 -13.05 -8.06
N ASN A 22 14.57 -11.83 -7.59
CA ASN A 22 15.63 -10.92 -8.06
C ASN A 22 15.41 -10.37 -9.47
N SER A 23 14.25 -10.63 -10.10
CA SER A 23 13.87 -9.94 -11.32
C SER A 23 13.60 -8.47 -11.03
N ASN A 24 13.55 -7.65 -12.08
CA ASN A 24 13.22 -6.22 -11.92
C ASN A 24 11.83 -6.03 -11.29
N GLU A 25 10.86 -6.82 -11.73
CA GLU A 25 9.49 -6.79 -11.20
C GLU A 25 9.47 -7.15 -9.72
N TRP A 26 10.18 -8.21 -9.35
CA TRP A 26 10.27 -8.65 -7.95
C TRP A 26 10.91 -7.57 -7.06
N LYS A 27 11.98 -6.94 -7.54
CA LYS A 27 12.65 -5.87 -6.78
C LYS A 27 11.76 -4.67 -6.60
N THR A 28 11.00 -4.29 -7.64
CA THR A 28 10.05 -3.19 -7.57
C THR A 28 8.96 -3.50 -6.54
N MET A 29 8.39 -4.71 -6.58
CA MET A 29 7.39 -5.14 -5.62
C MET A 29 7.93 -5.12 -4.19
N ARG A 30 9.18 -5.54 -4.01
CA ARG A 30 9.83 -5.52 -2.70
C ARG A 30 9.96 -4.11 -2.15
N GLU A 31 10.33 -3.15 -3.00
CA GLU A 31 10.42 -1.74 -2.58
C GLU A 31 9.07 -1.19 -2.16
N VAL A 32 8.03 -1.49 -2.94
CA VAL A 32 6.66 -1.07 -2.63
C VAL A 32 6.21 -1.70 -1.31
N GLN A 33 6.47 -2.99 -1.11
CA GLN A 33 6.13 -3.69 0.12
C GLN A 33 6.82 -3.06 1.33
N ALA A 34 8.11 -2.72 1.22
CA ALA A 34 8.86 -2.09 2.30
C ALA A 34 8.25 -0.74 2.69
N ARG A 35 7.82 0.06 1.70
CA ARG A 35 7.15 1.34 1.97
C ARG A 35 5.81 1.15 2.67
N GLU A 36 5.03 0.16 2.24
CA GLU A 36 3.74 -0.16 2.89
C GLU A 36 3.94 -0.58 4.35
N ALA A 37 4.95 -1.41 4.61
CA ALA A 37 5.27 -1.84 5.97
C ALA A 37 5.69 -0.66 6.85
N GLN A 38 6.48 0.27 6.32
CA GLN A 38 6.87 1.49 7.03
C GLN A 38 5.65 2.37 7.33
N ASN A 39 4.74 2.51 6.37
CA ASN A 39 3.50 3.28 6.55
C ASN A 39 2.63 2.67 7.65
N CYS A 40 2.54 1.34 7.71
CA CYS A 40 1.81 0.65 8.78
C CYS A 40 2.41 1.00 10.16
N ALA A 41 3.73 0.95 10.27
CA ALA A 41 4.42 1.24 11.52
C ALA A 41 4.20 2.69 11.96
N LEU A 42 4.31 3.64 11.02
CA LEU A 42 4.09 5.07 11.31
C LEU A 42 2.66 5.35 11.74
N LEU A 43 1.69 4.80 11.02
CA LEU A 43 0.27 5.00 11.34
C LEU A 43 -0.08 4.39 12.69
N GLY A 44 0.45 3.19 12.98
CA GLY A 44 0.26 2.54 14.27
C GLY A 44 0.79 3.38 15.43
N LYS A 45 1.99 3.96 15.26
CA LYS A 45 2.58 4.85 16.27
C LYS A 45 1.75 6.09 16.52
N LEU A 46 1.21 6.69 15.45
CA LEU A 46 0.34 7.87 15.58
C LEU A 46 -0.93 7.54 16.37
N LEU A 47 -1.53 6.39 16.10
CA LEU A 47 -2.73 5.95 16.82
C LEU A 47 -2.44 5.68 18.28
N GLU A 48 -1.31 5.04 18.59
CA GLU A 48 -0.87 4.80 19.96
C GLU A 48 -0.66 6.11 20.72
N LYS A 49 0.03 7.06 20.12
CA LYS A 49 0.30 8.38 20.70
C LYS A 49 -1.00 9.14 20.99
N ALA A 50 -1.99 8.99 20.12
CA ALA A 50 -3.30 9.63 20.28
C ALA A 50 -4.20 8.89 21.28
N GLY A 51 -3.79 7.72 21.74
CA GLY A 51 -4.60 6.89 22.63
C GLY A 51 -5.81 6.28 21.96
N VAL A 52 -5.78 6.11 20.65
CA VAL A 52 -6.89 5.57 19.87
C VAL A 52 -6.71 4.06 19.72
N PRO A 53 -7.68 3.24 20.16
CA PRO A 53 -7.61 1.80 19.91
C PRO A 53 -7.63 1.51 18.42
N TYR A 54 -6.89 0.50 17.99
CA TYR A 54 -6.89 0.08 16.59
C TYR A 54 -6.81 -1.44 16.46
N SER A 55 -7.36 -1.94 15.36
CA SER A 55 -7.36 -3.35 15.05
C SER A 55 -6.00 -3.81 14.52
N HIS A 56 -5.60 -5.03 14.86
CA HIS A 56 -4.44 -5.71 14.28
C HIS A 56 -4.82 -6.59 13.08
N GLY A 57 -6.08 -6.57 12.68
CA GLY A 57 -6.56 -7.35 11.54
C GLY A 57 -6.18 -6.75 10.19
N THR A 58 -6.59 -7.43 9.14
CA THR A 58 -6.50 -6.98 7.77
C THR A 58 -7.92 -6.80 7.22
N SER A 59 -8.06 -5.94 6.21
CA SER A 59 -9.34 -5.69 5.57
C SER A 59 -9.71 -6.83 4.60
N GLU A 60 -10.95 -6.80 4.09
CA GLU A 60 -11.39 -7.70 3.03
C GLU A 60 -10.50 -7.63 1.77
N PHE A 61 -9.74 -6.58 1.64
CA PHE A 61 -8.81 -6.40 0.53
C PHE A 61 -7.85 -7.58 0.41
N TYR A 62 -7.30 -8.06 1.55
CA TYR A 62 -6.43 -9.22 1.55
C TYR A 62 -7.19 -10.49 1.15
N ASP A 63 -8.38 -10.68 1.73
CA ASP A 63 -9.18 -11.88 1.44
C ASP A 63 -9.54 -11.99 -0.04
N ARG A 64 -9.91 -10.88 -0.67
CA ARG A 64 -10.22 -10.84 -2.10
C ARG A 64 -8.98 -11.03 -2.97
N ALA A 65 -7.83 -10.59 -2.50
CA ALA A 65 -6.57 -10.75 -3.23
C ALA A 65 -6.21 -12.22 -3.46
N LEU A 66 -6.63 -13.10 -2.55
CA LEU A 66 -6.37 -14.53 -2.67
C LEU A 66 -7.02 -15.15 -3.92
N ASP A 67 -8.07 -14.51 -4.44
CA ASP A 67 -8.79 -14.97 -5.64
C ASP A 67 -8.26 -14.36 -6.94
N VAL A 68 -7.26 -13.49 -6.86
CA VAL A 68 -6.66 -12.85 -8.04
C VAL A 68 -5.38 -13.62 -8.41
N HIS A 69 -5.35 -14.22 -9.59
CA HIS A 69 -4.27 -15.13 -9.99
C HIS A 69 -3.40 -14.66 -11.14
N ASP A 70 -3.95 -13.85 -12.06
CA ASP A 70 -3.20 -13.32 -13.19
C ASP A 70 -2.26 -12.19 -12.75
N LYS A 71 -1.01 -12.20 -13.26
CA LYS A 71 0.01 -11.21 -12.86
C LYS A 71 -0.40 -9.76 -13.10
N LEU A 72 -0.96 -9.47 -14.28
CA LEU A 72 -1.39 -8.11 -14.59
C LEU A 72 -2.59 -7.69 -13.75
N ASP A 73 -3.53 -8.62 -13.52
CA ASP A 73 -4.68 -8.36 -12.67
C ASP A 73 -4.25 -8.11 -11.23
N ARG A 74 -3.23 -8.81 -10.75
CA ARG A 74 -2.65 -8.58 -9.42
C ARG A 74 -2.06 -7.18 -9.31
N LEU A 75 -1.30 -6.74 -10.32
CA LEU A 75 -0.76 -5.38 -10.34
C LEU A 75 -1.87 -4.32 -10.37
N ARG A 76 -2.90 -4.53 -11.19
CA ARG A 76 -4.05 -3.63 -11.25
C ARG A 76 -4.81 -3.56 -9.93
N TYR A 77 -4.95 -4.70 -9.28
CA TYR A 77 -5.61 -4.80 -7.98
C TYR A 77 -4.88 -3.95 -6.94
N LEU A 78 -3.55 -4.08 -6.87
CA LEU A 78 -2.72 -3.28 -5.97
C LEU A 78 -2.83 -1.78 -6.26
N ILE A 79 -2.79 -1.41 -7.53
CA ILE A 79 -2.90 -0.01 -7.95
C ILE A 79 -4.24 0.58 -7.49
N GLN A 80 -5.33 -0.15 -7.66
CA GLN A 80 -6.65 0.30 -7.21
C GLN A 80 -6.68 0.50 -5.70
N GLY A 81 -6.09 -0.43 -4.95
CA GLY A 81 -6.01 -0.32 -3.49
C GLY A 81 -5.21 0.90 -3.04
N LEU A 82 -4.07 1.16 -3.70
CA LEU A 82 -3.24 2.32 -3.41
C LEU A 82 -3.96 3.63 -3.76
N LYS A 83 -4.68 3.68 -4.87
CA LYS A 83 -5.46 4.86 -5.25
C LYS A 83 -6.58 5.13 -4.25
N TRP A 84 -7.22 4.08 -3.75
CA TRP A 84 -8.22 4.22 -2.69
C TRP A 84 -7.59 4.84 -1.44
N ALA A 85 -6.41 4.36 -1.05
CA ALA A 85 -5.69 4.89 0.10
C ALA A 85 -5.33 6.36 -0.08
N VAL A 86 -4.87 6.76 -1.26
CA VAL A 86 -4.57 8.17 -1.57
C VAL A 86 -5.81 9.04 -1.36
N ARG A 87 -6.97 8.60 -1.84
CA ARG A 87 -8.22 9.34 -1.64
C ARG A 87 -8.56 9.47 -0.15
N LYS A 88 -8.32 8.43 0.64
CA LYS A 88 -8.55 8.47 2.09
C LYS A 88 -7.60 9.43 2.80
N PHE A 89 -6.33 9.44 2.41
CA PHE A 89 -5.37 10.41 2.94
C PHE A 89 -5.80 11.84 2.59
N ASP A 90 -6.19 12.09 1.35
CA ASP A 90 -6.65 13.42 0.92
C ASP A 90 -7.85 13.88 1.74
N ALA A 91 -8.82 13.00 1.97
CA ALA A 91 -10.00 13.33 2.77
C ALA A 91 -9.64 13.62 4.23
N ALA A 92 -8.63 12.95 4.77
CA ALA A 92 -8.21 13.12 6.16
C ALA A 92 -7.38 14.38 6.41
N LEU A 93 -6.62 14.85 5.40
CA LEU A 93 -5.66 15.96 5.56
C LEU A 93 -6.29 17.24 6.08
N SER A 94 -7.52 17.55 5.68
CA SER A 94 -8.21 18.76 6.10
C SER A 94 -8.58 18.78 7.59
N ASN A 95 -8.62 17.61 8.21
CA ASN A 95 -9.05 17.44 9.62
C ASN A 95 -7.89 17.11 10.56
N LEU A 96 -6.67 17.06 10.04
CA LEU A 96 -5.50 16.72 10.84
C LEU A 96 -4.91 17.97 11.49
N ASP A 97 -4.31 17.76 12.66
CA ASP A 97 -3.53 18.80 13.32
C ASP A 97 -2.21 19.05 12.56
N SER A 98 -1.50 20.10 12.95
CA SER A 98 -0.25 20.50 12.31
C SER A 98 0.90 19.50 12.51
N GLU A 99 0.83 18.70 13.56
CA GLU A 99 1.85 17.69 13.87
C GLU A 99 1.69 16.42 13.00
N SER A 100 0.46 15.98 12.81
CA SER A 100 0.15 14.77 12.06
C SER A 100 0.14 14.97 10.54
N ARG A 101 -0.19 16.17 10.08
CA ARG A 101 -0.32 16.48 8.66
C ARG A 101 0.92 16.14 7.83
N PRO A 102 2.16 16.55 8.21
CA PRO A 102 3.33 16.21 7.42
C PRO A 102 3.56 14.71 7.27
N ILE A 103 3.21 13.92 8.29
CA ILE A 103 3.35 12.47 8.25
C ILE A 103 2.38 11.88 7.24
N PHE A 104 1.12 12.30 7.26
CA PHE A 104 0.10 11.83 6.31
C PHE A 104 0.42 12.26 4.88
N GLU A 105 0.93 13.47 4.68
CA GLU A 105 1.37 13.93 3.36
C GLU A 105 2.50 13.05 2.81
N ARG A 106 3.45 12.67 3.64
CA ARG A 106 4.55 11.79 3.28
C ARG A 106 4.05 10.40 2.90
N MET A 107 3.10 9.87 3.67
CA MET A 107 2.50 8.57 3.38
C MET A 107 1.72 8.60 2.06
N ARG A 108 0.99 9.70 1.82
CA ARG A 108 0.30 9.90 0.55
C ARG A 108 1.27 9.90 -0.64
N GLU A 109 2.37 10.63 -0.53
CA GLU A 109 3.39 10.67 -1.58
C GLU A 109 4.03 9.31 -1.81
N SER A 110 4.26 8.54 -0.75
CA SER A 110 4.76 7.18 -0.83
C SER A 110 3.83 6.30 -1.68
N HIS A 111 2.53 6.43 -1.47
CA HIS A 111 1.53 5.69 -2.26
C HIS A 111 1.53 6.12 -3.72
N VAL A 112 1.64 7.42 -4.00
CA VAL A 112 1.72 7.94 -5.37
C VAL A 112 2.94 7.37 -6.09
N ARG A 113 4.09 7.29 -5.43
CA ARG A 113 5.30 6.68 -6.00
C ARG A 113 5.12 5.19 -6.27
N SER A 114 4.46 4.49 -5.35
CA SER A 114 4.19 3.06 -5.51
C SER A 114 3.25 2.80 -6.68
N ILE A 115 2.22 3.63 -6.85
CA ILE A 115 1.31 3.56 -8.00
C ILE A 115 2.10 3.71 -9.30
N ALA A 116 2.94 4.73 -9.40
CA ALA A 116 3.75 4.98 -10.60
C ALA A 116 4.68 3.80 -10.90
N ALA A 117 5.31 3.23 -9.88
CA ALA A 117 6.20 2.08 -10.06
C ALA A 117 5.43 0.86 -10.60
N LEU A 118 4.26 0.57 -10.06
CA LEU A 118 3.44 -0.56 -10.51
C LEU A 118 2.86 -0.34 -11.89
N GLU A 119 2.43 0.88 -12.20
CA GLU A 119 1.98 1.23 -13.55
C GLU A 119 3.10 1.07 -14.58
N GLY A 120 4.34 1.39 -14.18
CA GLY A 120 5.53 1.16 -15.00
C GLY A 120 5.73 -0.31 -15.32
N LEU A 121 5.49 -1.21 -14.38
CA LEU A 121 5.58 -2.65 -14.61
C LEU A 121 4.54 -3.13 -15.61
N ILE A 122 3.32 -2.61 -15.55
CA ILE A 122 2.27 -2.95 -16.51
C ILE A 122 2.64 -2.49 -17.90
N SER A 123 3.14 -1.26 -18.03
CA SER A 123 3.58 -0.70 -19.31
C SER A 123 4.70 -1.53 -19.94
N SER A 124 5.67 -1.96 -19.11
CA SER A 124 6.78 -2.81 -19.59
C SER A 124 6.29 -4.17 -20.06
N ALA A 125 5.31 -4.76 -19.37
CA ALA A 125 4.77 -6.06 -19.73
C ALA A 125 4.01 -6.05 -21.05
N ARG A 126 3.51 -4.89 -21.49
CA ARG A 126 2.76 -4.74 -22.75
C ARG A 126 3.65 -4.53 -23.97
N LYS A 127 4.93 -4.28 -23.76
CA LYS A 127 5.91 -4.15 -24.86
C LYS A 127 6.44 -5.53 -25.28
#